data_d1d9211d55969e85530b5cc8ebbe9374
#
_entry.id   d1d9211d55969e85530b5cc8ebbe9374
#
_cell.length_a   1.000
_cell.length_b   1.000
_cell.length_c   1.000
_cell.angle_alpha   90.00
_cell.angle_beta   90.00
_cell.angle_gamma   90.00
#
_symmetry.space_group_name_H-M   'P 1'
#
loop_
_entity.id
_entity.type
_entity.pdbx_description
1 polymer ?
#
loop_
_entity_poly.entity_id
_entity_poly.type
_entity_poly.pdbx_seq_one_letter_code
_entity_poly.pdbx_strand_id
1 'polypeptide(L)'
;RSSGPHPIEKLSDDIKGKTFTFGSKSSTSGRLMPEFYLRQQFKQSPDQLFKRVGFSGNHSRTIALVQSGAYQLGAVNYKVWEKEMAAGNVDTNNVSIIWTTPNYTDYQWTVRGDVNQHWGDDFTQRLTQALLNMKDPELLGAFPRKAFIPASNKDYQAIADTAKSIGLMD
;
A
#
# COMPACT_ATOMS: atom_id res chain seq x y z
N ARG A 1 7.82 -6.86 -18.91
CA ARG A 1 8.17 -8.27 -18.64
C ARG A 1 7.05 -8.82 -17.80
N SER A 2 6.29 -9.78 -18.32
CA SER A 2 5.27 -10.52 -17.59
C SER A 2 6.00 -11.43 -16.59
N SER A 3 5.98 -11.04 -15.33
CA SER A 3 6.27 -11.97 -14.26
C SER A 3 5.02 -12.83 -14.05
N GLY A 4 5.11 -14.11 -14.36
CA GLY A 4 4.14 -15.10 -13.90
C GLY A 4 4.01 -15.07 -12.38
N PRO A 5 3.02 -15.78 -11.81
CA PRO A 5 2.86 -15.82 -10.36
C PRO A 5 4.15 -16.35 -9.73
N HIS A 6 4.93 -15.46 -9.13
CA HIS A 6 6.01 -15.89 -8.25
C HIS A 6 5.36 -16.64 -7.07
N PRO A 7 5.89 -17.79 -6.67
CA PRO A 7 5.41 -18.43 -5.46
C PRO A 7 5.49 -17.43 -4.32
N ILE A 8 4.42 -17.33 -3.52
CA ILE A 8 4.40 -16.47 -2.33
C ILE A 8 5.46 -17.05 -1.39
N GLU A 9 6.63 -16.43 -1.40
CA GLU A 9 7.66 -16.76 -0.41
C GLU A 9 7.10 -16.39 0.96
N LYS A 10 7.10 -17.35 1.86
CA LYS A 10 6.66 -17.11 3.23
C LYS A 10 7.68 -16.25 3.94
N LEU A 11 7.21 -15.31 4.75
CA LEU A 11 8.08 -14.60 5.69
C LEU A 11 8.77 -15.60 6.62
N SER A 12 10.06 -15.40 6.88
CA SER A 12 10.80 -16.20 7.84
C SER A 12 10.25 -16.05 9.27
N ASP A 13 10.31 -17.11 10.06
CA ASP A 13 10.01 -17.05 11.49
C ASP A 13 10.95 -16.14 12.29
N ASP A 14 12.10 -15.78 11.72
CA ASP A 14 13.08 -14.88 12.32
C ASP A 14 12.55 -13.46 12.56
N ILE A 15 11.40 -13.10 12.00
CA ILE A 15 10.77 -11.82 12.26
C ILE A 15 10.09 -11.75 13.64
N LYS A 16 9.78 -12.89 14.26
CA LYS A 16 9.11 -12.96 15.57
C LYS A 16 9.94 -12.28 16.66
N GLY A 17 9.27 -11.58 17.53
CA GLY A 17 9.90 -10.88 18.67
C GLY A 17 10.74 -9.65 18.28
N LYS A 18 10.82 -9.29 17.00
CA LYS A 18 11.49 -8.05 16.55
C LYS A 18 10.61 -6.82 16.78
N THR A 19 11.17 -5.62 16.56
CA THR A 19 10.40 -4.37 16.52
C THR A 19 9.93 -4.10 15.10
N PHE A 20 8.65 -3.71 14.95
CA PHE A 20 8.01 -3.50 13.67
C PHE A 20 7.31 -2.14 13.60
N THR A 21 7.45 -1.41 12.49
CA THR A 21 6.66 -0.20 12.24
C THR A 21 5.80 -0.35 10.99
N PHE A 22 4.51 -0.08 11.15
CA PHE A 22 3.61 0.21 10.03
C PHE A 22 3.85 1.62 9.48
N GLY A 23 3.25 1.94 8.33
CA GLY A 23 3.14 3.30 7.80
C GLY A 23 2.12 4.13 8.58
N SER A 24 1.15 4.77 7.91
CA SER A 24 0.04 5.40 8.60
C SER A 24 -1.02 4.39 9.01
N LYS A 25 -1.82 4.71 10.03
CA LYS A 25 -2.87 3.82 10.54
C LYS A 25 -3.96 3.50 9.52
N SER A 26 -4.21 4.40 8.56
CA SER A 26 -5.20 4.25 7.50
C SER A 26 -4.61 3.77 6.16
N SER A 27 -3.32 3.44 6.10
CA SER A 27 -2.66 3.06 4.85
C SER A 27 -2.99 1.63 4.43
N THR A 28 -3.44 1.44 3.19
CA THR A 28 -3.63 0.10 2.61
C THR A 28 -2.30 -0.64 2.49
N SER A 29 -1.29 -0.05 1.85
CA SER A 29 0.02 -0.69 1.63
C SER A 29 0.94 -0.64 2.85
N GLY A 30 0.81 0.39 3.71
CA GLY A 30 1.64 0.55 4.89
C GLY A 30 1.08 -0.10 6.16
N ARG A 31 -0.20 -0.55 6.14
CA ARG A 31 -0.83 -1.21 7.28
C ARG A 31 -1.74 -2.36 6.91
N LEU A 32 -2.86 -2.12 6.24
CA LEU A 32 -3.92 -3.10 6.06
C LEU A 32 -3.40 -4.42 5.46
N MET A 33 -2.80 -4.35 4.28
CA MET A 33 -2.34 -5.54 3.57
C MET A 33 -1.17 -6.24 4.28
N PRO A 34 -0.12 -5.54 4.76
CA PRO A 34 0.91 -6.17 5.58
C PRO A 34 0.35 -6.86 6.84
N GLU A 35 -0.55 -6.21 7.58
CA GLU A 35 -1.15 -6.80 8.78
C GLU A 35 -1.97 -8.05 8.46
N PHE A 36 -2.76 -8.02 7.37
CA PHE A 36 -3.51 -9.17 6.92
C PHE A 36 -2.62 -10.39 6.66
N TYR A 37 -1.54 -10.22 5.90
CA TYR A 37 -0.64 -11.33 5.59
C TYR A 37 0.15 -11.82 6.81
N LEU A 38 0.55 -10.93 7.71
CA LEU A 38 1.15 -11.32 8.98
C LEU A 38 0.19 -12.20 9.79
N ARG A 39 -1.07 -11.77 9.95
CA ARG A 39 -2.10 -12.56 10.64
C ARG A 39 -2.41 -13.88 9.93
N GLN A 40 -2.47 -13.86 8.60
CA GLN A 40 -2.72 -15.06 7.80
C GLN A 40 -1.62 -16.11 7.99
N GLN A 41 -0.36 -15.69 7.96
CA GLN A 41 0.78 -16.61 8.06
C GLN A 41 1.04 -17.08 9.48
N PHE A 42 1.09 -16.16 10.44
CA PHE A 42 1.51 -16.46 11.82
C PHE A 42 0.36 -16.77 12.77
N LYS A 43 -0.89 -16.57 12.37
CA LYS A 43 -2.09 -16.74 13.20
C LYS A 43 -2.06 -15.95 14.50
N GLN A 44 -1.38 -14.83 14.50
CA GLN A 44 -1.17 -13.92 15.63
C GLN A 44 -1.43 -12.47 15.21
N SER A 45 -1.84 -11.63 16.15
CA SER A 45 -1.88 -10.19 15.93
C SER A 45 -0.44 -9.61 15.89
N PRO A 46 -0.22 -8.45 15.27
CA PRO A 46 1.10 -7.81 15.28
C PRO A 46 1.67 -7.62 16.69
N ASP A 47 0.83 -7.23 17.66
CA ASP A 47 1.27 -7.02 19.05
C ASP A 47 1.67 -8.32 19.77
N GLN A 48 1.16 -9.46 19.32
CA GLN A 48 1.59 -10.78 19.81
C GLN A 48 2.84 -11.28 19.09
N LEU A 49 2.99 -10.93 17.81
CA LEU A 49 4.09 -11.40 16.97
C LEU A 49 5.39 -10.62 17.22
N PHE A 50 5.28 -9.32 17.47
CA PHE A 50 6.42 -8.41 17.59
C PHE A 50 6.60 -7.91 19.03
N LYS A 51 7.84 -7.69 19.43
CA LYS A 51 8.17 -7.10 20.73
C LYS A 51 7.62 -5.67 20.90
N ARG A 52 7.56 -4.91 19.80
CA ARG A 52 7.03 -3.54 19.74
C ARG A 52 6.47 -3.26 18.36
N VAL A 53 5.27 -2.74 18.31
CA VAL A 53 4.61 -2.26 17.08
C VAL A 53 4.48 -0.75 17.14
N GLY A 54 4.77 -0.07 16.03
CA GLY A 54 4.61 1.37 15.92
C GLY A 54 4.04 1.78 14.57
N PHE A 55 3.84 3.09 14.42
CA PHE A 55 3.34 3.72 13.20
C PHE A 55 4.23 4.91 12.85
N SER A 56 4.88 4.84 11.70
CA SER A 56 5.78 5.89 11.21
C SER A 56 5.05 7.15 10.72
N GLY A 57 3.78 6.99 10.30
CA GLY A 57 2.96 8.03 9.69
C GLY A 57 3.07 8.11 8.17
N ASN A 58 4.20 7.75 7.56
CA ASN A 58 4.39 7.72 6.11
C ASN A 58 5.51 6.75 5.70
N HIS A 59 5.55 6.41 4.40
CA HIS A 59 6.47 5.38 3.87
C HIS A 59 7.95 5.78 3.92
N SER A 60 8.30 7.02 3.56
CA SER A 60 9.69 7.48 3.61
C SER A 60 10.24 7.44 5.03
N ARG A 61 9.40 7.82 6.01
CA ARG A 61 9.76 7.71 7.42
C ARG A 61 9.89 6.27 7.90
N THR A 62 9.08 5.34 7.36
CA THR A 62 9.27 3.90 7.64
C THR A 62 10.68 3.46 7.24
N ILE A 63 11.11 3.79 6.02
CA ILE A 63 12.46 3.46 5.53
C ILE A 63 13.51 4.05 6.45
N ALA A 64 13.43 5.33 6.77
CA ALA A 64 14.40 6.02 7.64
C ALA A 64 14.48 5.39 9.05
N LEU A 65 13.34 5.00 9.63
CA LEU A 65 13.31 4.37 10.95
C LEU A 65 13.93 2.98 10.97
N VAL A 66 13.79 2.21 9.89
CA VAL A 66 14.44 0.90 9.79
C VAL A 66 15.92 1.07 9.50
N GLN A 67 16.28 1.95 8.57
CA GLN A 67 17.67 2.26 8.20
C GLN A 67 18.50 2.75 9.40
N SER A 68 17.91 3.55 10.27
CA SER A 68 18.58 4.04 11.52
C SER A 68 18.62 3.01 12.63
N GLY A 69 17.98 1.84 12.48
CA GLY A 69 17.90 0.82 13.53
C GLY A 69 16.86 1.11 14.63
N ALA A 70 16.08 2.20 14.54
CA ALA A 70 15.01 2.50 15.50
C ALA A 70 13.90 1.44 15.50
N TYR A 71 13.69 0.80 14.36
CA TYR A 71 12.91 -0.42 14.19
C TYR A 71 13.68 -1.42 13.34
N GLN A 72 13.48 -2.72 13.61
CA GLN A 72 14.16 -3.77 12.87
C GLN A 72 13.43 -4.13 11.58
N LEU A 73 12.12 -3.88 11.52
CA LEU A 73 11.24 -4.21 10.39
C LEU A 73 10.25 -3.06 10.14
N GLY A 74 9.77 -2.97 8.90
CA GLY A 74 8.73 -2.00 8.55
C GLY A 74 7.98 -2.36 7.29
N ALA A 75 6.76 -1.83 7.14
CA ALA A 75 5.92 -1.98 5.96
C ALA A 75 5.93 -0.71 5.11
N VAL A 76 6.21 -0.86 3.82
CA VAL A 76 6.34 0.26 2.89
C VAL A 76 5.68 -0.04 1.55
N ASN A 77 5.18 1.00 0.88
CA ASN A 77 4.73 0.90 -0.51
C ASN A 77 5.95 0.75 -1.43
N TYR A 78 5.93 -0.24 -2.32
CA TYR A 78 7.06 -0.52 -3.21
C TYR A 78 7.41 0.65 -4.14
N LYS A 79 6.43 1.45 -4.58
CA LYS A 79 6.68 2.63 -5.42
C LYS A 79 7.41 3.74 -4.66
N VAL A 80 7.12 3.90 -3.38
CA VAL A 80 7.88 4.82 -2.54
C VAL A 80 9.30 4.30 -2.31
N TRP A 81 9.46 2.99 -2.07
CA TRP A 81 10.79 2.38 -1.99
C TRP A 81 11.60 2.63 -3.26
N GLU A 82 11.05 2.34 -4.45
CA GLU A 82 11.72 2.59 -5.74
C GLU A 82 12.11 4.07 -5.92
N LYS A 83 11.21 5.00 -5.54
CA LYS A 83 11.46 6.44 -5.59
C LYS A 83 12.60 6.86 -4.67
N GLU A 84 12.60 6.40 -3.42
CA GLU A 84 13.65 6.73 -2.44
C GLU A 84 15.00 6.10 -2.82
N MET A 85 14.98 4.89 -3.40
CA MET A 85 16.17 4.27 -4.00
C MET A 85 16.75 5.12 -5.14
N ALA A 86 15.91 5.55 -6.07
CA ALA A 86 16.33 6.37 -7.19
C ALA A 86 16.86 7.76 -6.76
N ALA A 87 16.34 8.28 -5.64
CA ALA A 87 16.80 9.54 -5.06
C ALA A 87 18.08 9.40 -4.21
N GLY A 88 18.59 8.18 -4.02
CA GLY A 88 19.78 7.93 -3.19
C GLY A 88 19.53 8.02 -1.66
N ASN A 89 18.27 8.00 -1.25
CA ASN A 89 17.88 8.12 0.18
C ASN A 89 17.90 6.78 0.91
N VAL A 90 18.20 5.67 0.24
CA VAL A 90 18.21 4.31 0.81
C VAL A 90 19.63 3.76 0.83
N ASP A 91 20.13 3.49 2.02
CA ASP A 91 21.40 2.77 2.19
C ASP A 91 21.13 1.26 2.25
N THR A 92 21.41 0.57 1.14
CA THR A 92 21.17 -0.87 1.00
C THR A 92 22.10 -1.74 1.86
N ASN A 93 23.14 -1.17 2.49
CA ASN A 93 23.93 -1.88 3.49
C ASN A 93 23.20 -2.02 4.81
N ASN A 94 22.27 -1.11 5.11
CA ASN A 94 21.55 -1.04 6.37
C ASN A 94 20.07 -1.47 6.27
N VAL A 95 19.49 -1.47 5.05
CA VAL A 95 18.08 -1.85 4.85
C VAL A 95 17.87 -2.57 3.52
N SER A 96 17.06 -3.62 3.55
CA SER A 96 16.72 -4.41 2.36
C SER A 96 15.27 -4.87 2.39
N ILE A 97 14.71 -5.22 1.22
CA ILE A 97 13.40 -5.85 1.11
C ILE A 97 13.56 -7.33 1.45
N ILE A 98 12.84 -7.79 2.46
CA ILE A 98 12.83 -9.21 2.87
C ILE A 98 11.62 -9.97 2.32
N TRP A 99 10.56 -9.28 1.91
CA TRP A 99 9.35 -9.88 1.37
C TRP A 99 8.47 -8.87 0.65
N THR A 100 7.73 -9.32 -0.35
CA THR A 100 6.74 -8.51 -1.09
C THR A 100 5.39 -9.19 -1.05
N THR A 101 4.34 -8.44 -0.72
CA THR A 101 2.96 -8.95 -0.71
C THR A 101 2.53 -9.37 -2.12
N PRO A 102 1.55 -10.28 -2.26
CA PRO A 102 0.82 -10.43 -3.50
C PRO A 102 0.21 -9.10 -3.98
N ASN A 103 0.00 -8.99 -5.29
CA ASN A 103 -0.60 -7.82 -5.89
C ASN A 103 -2.05 -7.64 -5.43
N TYR A 104 -2.46 -6.40 -5.26
CA TYR A 104 -3.84 -6.01 -4.98
C TYR A 104 -4.17 -4.71 -5.74
N THR A 105 -5.46 -4.35 -5.83
CA THR A 105 -5.92 -3.19 -6.58
C THR A 105 -5.33 -1.89 -6.03
N ASP A 106 -4.81 -1.06 -6.93
CA ASP A 106 -4.18 0.23 -6.61
C ASP A 106 -5.20 1.29 -6.21
N TYR A 107 -4.73 2.51 -5.94
CA TYR A 107 -5.58 3.64 -5.56
C TYR A 107 -6.71 3.90 -6.55
N GLN A 108 -7.80 4.45 -6.04
CA GLN A 108 -8.98 4.83 -6.82
C GLN A 108 -9.31 6.31 -6.60
N TRP A 109 -9.98 6.89 -7.57
CA TRP A 109 -10.65 8.16 -7.43
C TRP A 109 -12.14 7.91 -7.20
N THR A 110 -12.68 8.57 -6.20
CA THR A 110 -14.09 8.44 -5.81
C THR A 110 -14.73 9.81 -5.79
N VAL A 111 -15.91 9.93 -6.36
CA VAL A 111 -16.74 11.13 -6.30
C VAL A 111 -17.98 10.86 -5.46
N ARG A 112 -18.55 11.91 -4.89
CA ARG A 112 -19.84 11.81 -4.18
C ARG A 112 -20.93 11.36 -5.14
N GLY A 113 -21.90 10.62 -4.64
CA GLY A 113 -23.02 10.12 -5.45
C GLY A 113 -23.97 11.21 -5.99
N ASP A 114 -23.93 12.41 -5.42
CA ASP A 114 -24.79 13.54 -5.77
C ASP A 114 -24.13 14.57 -6.70
N VAL A 115 -22.92 14.32 -7.20
CA VAL A 115 -22.19 15.31 -8.05
C VAL A 115 -22.95 15.67 -9.32
N ASN A 116 -23.70 14.76 -9.90
CA ASN A 116 -24.50 15.01 -11.11
C ASN A 116 -25.64 16.00 -10.83
N GLN A 117 -26.21 16.00 -9.62
CA GLN A 117 -27.26 16.96 -9.23
C GLN A 117 -26.74 18.39 -9.15
N HIS A 118 -25.44 18.57 -8.83
CA HIS A 118 -24.82 19.87 -8.68
C HIS A 118 -24.14 20.39 -9.94
N TRP A 119 -23.65 19.50 -10.80
CA TRP A 119 -22.75 19.85 -11.92
C TRP A 119 -23.28 19.40 -13.30
N GLY A 120 -24.51 18.88 -13.36
CA GLY A 120 -25.18 18.37 -14.55
C GLY A 120 -25.19 16.84 -14.64
N ASP A 121 -26.23 16.28 -15.22
CA ASP A 121 -26.54 14.83 -15.23
C ASP A 121 -25.41 13.96 -15.83
N ASP A 122 -24.60 14.52 -16.70
CA ASP A 122 -23.48 13.85 -17.36
C ASP A 122 -22.10 14.12 -16.71
N PHE A 123 -22.03 14.84 -15.59
CA PHE A 123 -20.77 15.27 -15.00
C PHE A 123 -19.85 14.10 -14.67
N THR A 124 -20.36 13.06 -14.02
CA THR A 124 -19.56 11.85 -13.69
C THR A 124 -18.98 11.18 -14.93
N GLN A 125 -19.78 11.13 -16.02
CA GLN A 125 -19.33 10.55 -17.28
C GLN A 125 -18.20 11.39 -17.90
N ARG A 126 -18.38 12.72 -17.97
CA ARG A 126 -17.36 13.63 -18.51
C ARG A 126 -16.07 13.57 -17.71
N LEU A 127 -16.16 13.59 -16.39
CA LEU A 127 -14.99 13.47 -15.51
C LEU A 127 -14.27 12.14 -15.73
N THR A 128 -15.00 11.02 -15.80
CA THR A 128 -14.43 9.69 -16.07
C THR A 128 -13.70 9.68 -17.41
N GLN A 129 -14.31 10.20 -18.47
CA GLN A 129 -13.66 10.27 -19.79
C GLN A 129 -12.42 11.16 -19.77
N ALA A 130 -12.47 12.31 -19.08
CA ALA A 130 -11.30 13.18 -18.95
C ALA A 130 -10.12 12.48 -18.28
N LEU A 131 -10.37 11.72 -17.20
CA LEU A 131 -9.34 10.96 -16.51
C LEU A 131 -8.80 9.81 -17.37
N LEU A 132 -9.66 9.02 -18.01
CA LEU A 132 -9.24 7.90 -18.86
C LEU A 132 -8.45 8.38 -20.10
N ASN A 133 -8.73 9.57 -20.60
CA ASN A 133 -8.04 10.16 -21.76
C ASN A 133 -6.79 10.97 -21.38
N MET A 134 -6.50 11.11 -20.09
CA MET A 134 -5.32 11.84 -19.60
C MET A 134 -4.05 11.11 -20.03
N LYS A 135 -3.21 11.78 -20.83
CA LYS A 135 -1.92 11.24 -21.33
C LYS A 135 -0.76 12.17 -21.04
N ASP A 136 -1.02 13.34 -20.49
CA ASP A 136 -0.01 14.31 -20.13
C ASP A 136 0.94 13.72 -19.08
N PRO A 137 2.25 13.59 -19.38
CA PRO A 137 3.20 12.96 -18.47
C PRO A 137 3.46 13.80 -17.21
N GLU A 138 3.32 15.10 -17.28
CA GLU A 138 3.48 16.00 -16.13
C GLU A 138 2.33 15.79 -15.14
N LEU A 139 1.09 15.74 -15.63
CA LEU A 139 -0.09 15.49 -14.81
C LEU A 139 -0.07 14.06 -14.22
N LEU A 140 0.24 13.05 -15.03
CA LEU A 140 0.35 11.67 -14.57
C LEU A 140 1.52 11.46 -13.60
N GLY A 141 2.59 12.23 -13.75
CA GLY A 141 3.76 12.19 -12.86
C GLY A 141 3.43 12.57 -11.42
N ALA A 142 2.40 13.40 -11.19
CA ALA A 142 1.90 13.73 -9.86
C ALA A 142 1.37 12.50 -9.10
N PHE A 143 0.93 11.46 -9.79
CA PHE A 143 0.35 10.23 -9.24
C PHE A 143 1.26 9.01 -9.37
N PRO A 144 2.51 9.12 -9.72
CA PRO A 144 3.50 8.20 -10.28
C PRO A 144 2.88 6.95 -10.94
N ARG A 145 1.94 7.18 -11.84
CA ARG A 145 1.23 6.15 -12.64
C ARG A 145 1.27 6.52 -14.12
N LYS A 146 1.05 5.53 -15.00
CA LYS A 146 1.12 5.72 -16.45
C LYS A 146 -0.20 6.09 -17.08
N ALA A 147 -1.31 5.77 -16.45
CA ALA A 147 -2.66 6.02 -16.93
C ALA A 147 -3.70 5.77 -15.84
N PHE A 148 -4.89 6.30 -16.04
CA PHE A 148 -6.10 5.88 -15.35
C PHE A 148 -6.75 4.73 -16.13
N ILE A 149 -7.37 3.80 -15.41
CA ILE A 149 -8.13 2.68 -15.98
C ILE A 149 -9.53 2.67 -15.37
N PRO A 150 -10.53 2.11 -16.07
CA PRO A 150 -11.86 1.92 -15.48
C PRO A 150 -11.77 1.05 -14.23
N ALA A 151 -12.57 1.40 -13.23
CA ALA A 151 -12.67 0.63 -11.99
C ALA A 151 -14.12 0.64 -11.47
N SER A 152 -14.45 -0.34 -10.67
CA SER A 152 -15.72 -0.49 -9.99
C SER A 152 -15.52 -0.93 -8.54
N ASN A 153 -16.56 -0.80 -7.71
CA ASN A 153 -16.48 -1.25 -6.31
C ASN A 153 -16.12 -2.74 -6.18
N LYS A 154 -16.47 -3.57 -7.18
CA LYS A 154 -16.14 -5.00 -7.20
C LYS A 154 -14.63 -5.26 -7.20
N ASP A 155 -13.87 -4.39 -7.84
CA ASP A 155 -12.41 -4.52 -7.94
C ASP A 155 -11.71 -4.30 -6.58
N TYR A 156 -12.42 -3.68 -5.62
CA TYR A 156 -11.93 -3.38 -4.27
C TYR A 156 -12.54 -4.27 -3.19
N GLN A 157 -13.41 -5.22 -3.56
CA GLN A 157 -14.09 -6.08 -2.60
C GLN A 157 -13.11 -6.87 -1.74
N ALA A 158 -12.05 -7.40 -2.33
CA ALA A 158 -11.01 -8.14 -1.60
C ALA A 158 -10.31 -7.27 -0.53
N ILE A 159 -10.13 -5.97 -0.78
CA ILE A 159 -9.56 -5.04 0.21
C ILE A 159 -10.56 -4.80 1.34
N ALA A 160 -11.84 -4.61 1.02
CA ALA A 160 -12.90 -4.45 2.02
C ALA A 160 -13.04 -5.70 2.91
N ASP A 161 -13.07 -6.89 2.30
CA ASP A 161 -13.14 -8.17 3.03
C ASP A 161 -11.91 -8.37 3.92
N THR A 162 -10.73 -7.98 3.43
CA THR A 162 -9.49 -7.98 4.22
C THR A 162 -9.62 -7.06 5.44
N ALA A 163 -10.11 -5.85 5.25
CA ALA A 163 -10.29 -4.88 6.34
C ALA A 163 -11.27 -5.40 7.40
N LYS A 164 -12.39 -6.01 6.98
CA LYS A 164 -13.36 -6.66 7.88
C LYS A 164 -12.75 -7.83 8.63
N SER A 165 -11.98 -8.69 7.93
CA SER A 165 -11.40 -9.89 8.53
C SER A 165 -10.42 -9.63 9.66
N ILE A 166 -9.82 -8.43 9.71
CA ILE A 166 -8.88 -8.01 10.76
C ILE A 166 -9.45 -6.92 11.69
N GLY A 167 -10.76 -6.63 11.57
CA GLY A 167 -11.46 -5.69 12.46
C GLY A 167 -11.09 -4.22 12.25
N LEU A 168 -10.69 -3.83 11.04
CA LEU A 168 -10.45 -2.43 10.65
C LEU A 168 -11.65 -1.78 9.96
N MET A 169 -12.70 -2.55 9.70
CA MET A 169 -13.96 -2.13 9.09
C MET A 169 -15.11 -2.98 9.65
N ASP A 170 -16.27 -2.37 9.84
CA ASP A 170 -17.51 -3.04 10.26
C ASP A 170 -18.19 -3.79 9.10
#